data_76cf9e507c9dbd51a17a870b6a0c3640
#
_entry.id   76cf9e507c9dbd51a17a870b6a0c3640
#
_cell.length_a   1.000
_cell.length_b   1.000
_cell.length_c   1.000
_cell.angle_alpha   90.00
_cell.angle_beta   90.00
_cell.angle_gamma   90.00
#
_symmetry.space_group_name_H-M   'P 1'
#
loop_
_entity.id
_entity.type
_entity.pdbx_description
1 polymer ?
#
loop_
_entity_poly.entity_id
_entity_poly.type
_entity_poly.pdbx_seq_one_letter_code
_entity_poly.pdbx_strand_id
1 'polypeptide(L)'
;MEREKVLHTLAKIARDLDRDINRTGARHAAAVVYKNQIISYGVNQRKSHPFHSRFSEHDDAIFLHAETDAIKNALRQISEDELEKATLYVCRVKYDSNGPNKKLTWGNSKPCIGCRRAIANFGIKDVIYSNDGVGNHCLL
;
A
#
# COMPACT_ATOMS: atom_id res chain seq x y z
N MET A 1 -14.61 -0.65 10.42
CA MET A 1 -13.50 0.30 10.58
C MET A 1 -13.69 1.47 9.65
N GLU A 2 -13.47 2.66 10.15
CA GLU A 2 -13.56 3.85 9.32
C GLU A 2 -12.37 3.93 8.37
N ARG A 3 -12.67 4.19 7.09
CA ARG A 3 -11.65 4.26 6.04
C ARG A 3 -10.57 5.29 6.33
N GLU A 4 -10.96 6.50 6.72
CA GLU A 4 -10.00 7.56 7.00
C GLU A 4 -9.08 7.20 8.15
N LYS A 5 -9.59 6.53 9.18
CA LYS A 5 -8.80 6.14 10.34
C LYS A 5 -7.69 5.15 9.96
N VAL A 6 -8.01 4.18 9.12
CA VAL A 6 -7.01 3.23 8.60
C VAL A 6 -5.98 3.96 7.75
N LEU A 7 -6.42 4.84 6.85
CA LEU A 7 -5.52 5.60 5.99
C LEU A 7 -4.61 6.54 6.79
N HIS A 8 -5.11 7.19 7.84
CA HIS A 8 -4.28 8.01 8.73
C HIS A 8 -3.22 7.17 9.46
N THR A 9 -3.57 5.97 9.88
CA THR A 9 -2.59 5.04 10.48
C THR A 9 -1.51 4.69 9.47
N LEU A 10 -1.89 4.39 8.24
CA LEU A 10 -0.94 4.08 7.16
C LEU A 10 -0.08 5.28 6.79
N ALA A 11 -0.65 6.48 6.81
CA ALA A 11 0.10 7.71 6.55
C ALA A 11 1.23 7.90 7.58
N LYS A 12 0.98 7.61 8.85
CA LYS A 12 2.01 7.67 9.89
C LYS A 12 3.13 6.67 9.63
N ILE A 13 2.78 5.44 9.27
CA ILE A 13 3.76 4.39 8.95
C ILE A 13 4.61 4.82 7.75
N ALA A 14 3.97 5.30 6.69
CA ALA A 14 4.67 5.75 5.49
C ALA A 14 5.59 6.93 5.78
N ARG A 15 5.15 7.89 6.60
CA ARG A 15 5.94 9.04 6.99
C ARG A 15 7.22 8.64 7.72
N ASP A 16 7.14 7.62 8.54
CA ASP A 16 8.26 7.17 9.38
C ASP A 16 9.20 6.19 8.66
N LEU A 17 8.96 5.88 7.38
CA LEU A 17 9.88 5.06 6.60
C LEU A 17 11.24 5.72 6.45
N ASP A 18 12.29 4.89 6.50
CA ASP A 18 13.68 5.32 6.36
C ASP A 18 13.88 6.06 5.03
N ARG A 19 14.52 7.23 5.10
CA ARG A 19 14.79 8.06 3.92
C ARG A 19 15.71 7.36 2.92
N ASP A 20 16.63 6.51 3.39
CA ASP A 20 17.51 5.76 2.50
C ASP A 20 16.78 4.75 1.65
N ILE A 21 15.66 4.25 2.14
CA ILE A 21 14.77 3.35 1.42
C ILE A 21 13.99 4.12 0.35
N ASN A 22 13.74 5.40 0.56
CA ASN A 22 12.85 6.21 -0.27
C ASN A 22 13.55 7.36 -1.00
N ARG A 23 14.71 7.11 -1.61
CA ARG A 23 15.43 8.14 -2.39
C ARG A 23 14.57 8.77 -3.49
N THR A 24 13.58 8.05 -3.98
CA THR A 24 12.64 8.54 -4.99
C THR A 24 11.52 9.40 -4.41
N GLY A 25 11.45 9.52 -3.09
CA GLY A 25 10.40 10.25 -2.39
C GLY A 25 9.07 9.52 -2.27
N ALA A 26 8.93 8.36 -2.87
CA ALA A 26 7.71 7.57 -2.80
C ALA A 26 7.67 6.76 -1.50
N ARG A 27 6.72 7.07 -0.62
CA ARG A 27 6.51 6.39 0.65
C ARG A 27 5.10 5.84 0.70
N HIS A 28 4.99 4.52 0.69
CA HIS A 28 3.70 3.82 0.69
C HIS A 28 3.61 2.88 1.88
N ALA A 29 2.42 2.81 2.45
CA ALA A 29 2.08 1.78 3.43
C ALA A 29 0.73 1.20 3.06
N ALA A 30 0.54 -0.08 3.30
CA ALA A 30 -0.69 -0.79 3.03
C ALA A 30 -1.09 -1.63 4.23
N ALA A 31 -2.37 -1.98 4.29
CA ALA A 31 -2.90 -2.85 5.32
C ALA A 31 -3.98 -3.74 4.74
N VAL A 32 -4.05 -4.97 5.25
CA VAL A 32 -5.18 -5.87 5.00
C VAL A 32 -6.08 -5.85 6.23
N VAL A 33 -7.35 -5.54 6.02
CA VAL A 33 -8.37 -5.53 7.07
C VAL A 33 -9.32 -6.70 6.85
N TYR A 34 -9.49 -7.53 7.85
CA TYR A 34 -10.37 -8.70 7.83
C TYR A 34 -11.16 -8.75 9.12
N LYS A 35 -12.48 -8.95 9.01
CA LYS A 35 -13.39 -8.95 10.16
C LYS A 35 -13.21 -7.73 11.05
N ASN A 36 -13.13 -6.58 10.41
CA ASN A 36 -13.03 -5.28 11.09
C ASN A 36 -11.74 -5.09 11.91
N GLN A 37 -10.68 -5.83 11.57
CA GLN A 37 -9.37 -5.73 12.22
C GLN A 37 -8.27 -5.64 11.19
N ILE A 38 -7.25 -4.82 11.46
CA ILE A 38 -6.03 -4.79 10.66
C ILE A 38 -5.22 -6.04 11.02
N ILE A 39 -5.05 -6.93 10.06
CA ILE A 39 -4.34 -8.20 10.30
C ILE A 39 -2.90 -8.18 9.78
N SER A 40 -2.58 -7.26 8.88
CA SER A 40 -1.23 -7.14 8.36
C SER A 40 -0.95 -5.73 7.87
N TYR A 41 0.33 -5.39 7.84
CA TYR A 41 0.84 -4.16 7.23
C TYR A 41 1.88 -4.52 6.18
N GLY A 42 2.07 -3.62 5.22
CA GLY A 42 3.13 -3.69 4.25
C GLY A 42 3.66 -2.31 3.94
N VAL A 43 4.94 -2.25 3.56
CA VAL A 43 5.58 -0.99 3.16
C VAL A 43 6.39 -1.23 1.90
N ASN A 44 6.58 -0.18 1.10
CA ASN A 44 7.43 -0.32 -0.08
C ASN A 44 8.89 -0.47 0.34
N GLN A 45 9.57 -1.42 -0.30
CA GLN A 45 10.95 -1.78 0.02
C GLN A 45 11.81 -1.71 -1.24
N ARG A 46 13.11 -1.49 -1.05
CA ARG A 46 14.07 -1.44 -2.15
C ARG A 46 14.55 -2.80 -2.61
N LYS A 47 14.42 -3.81 -1.77
CA LYS A 47 14.88 -5.14 -2.17
C LYS A 47 13.83 -5.85 -3.02
N SER A 48 14.30 -6.56 -4.03
CA SER A 48 13.47 -7.42 -4.85
C SER A 48 12.90 -8.56 -4.02
N HIS A 49 11.73 -9.05 -4.41
CA HIS A 49 11.10 -10.18 -3.74
C HIS A 49 10.39 -11.04 -4.78
N PRO A 50 10.57 -12.38 -4.73
CA PRO A 50 9.91 -13.28 -5.70
C PRO A 50 8.40 -13.16 -5.70
N PHE A 51 7.79 -12.86 -4.56
CA PHE A 51 6.34 -12.68 -4.47
C PHE A 51 5.85 -11.55 -5.38
N HIS A 52 6.53 -10.40 -5.39
CA HIS A 52 6.14 -9.28 -6.25
C HIS A 52 6.48 -9.56 -7.71
N SER A 53 7.64 -10.15 -8.00
CA SER A 53 8.09 -10.40 -9.37
C SER A 53 7.17 -11.35 -10.14
N ARG A 54 6.41 -12.22 -9.44
CA ARG A 54 5.38 -13.08 -10.05
C ARG A 54 4.30 -12.28 -10.77
N PHE A 55 4.05 -11.05 -10.34
CA PHE A 55 2.97 -10.21 -10.85
C PHE A 55 3.45 -9.01 -11.65
N SER A 56 4.75 -8.74 -11.64
CA SER A 56 5.30 -7.58 -12.34
C SER A 56 5.26 -7.76 -13.85
N GLU A 57 5.12 -6.64 -14.55
CA GLU A 57 5.07 -6.59 -16.01
C GLU A 57 6.46 -6.43 -16.64
N HIS A 58 7.38 -5.82 -15.87
CA HIS A 58 8.74 -5.51 -16.33
C HIS A 58 9.75 -6.06 -15.35
N ASP A 59 10.94 -6.43 -15.87
CA ASP A 59 12.04 -6.90 -15.04
C ASP A 59 12.48 -5.86 -14.00
N ASP A 60 12.28 -4.59 -14.29
CA ASP A 60 12.62 -3.48 -13.39
C ASP A 60 11.65 -3.34 -12.22
N ALA A 61 10.45 -3.91 -12.31
CA ALA A 61 9.39 -3.77 -11.31
C ALA A 61 9.37 -4.95 -10.32
N ILE A 62 10.55 -5.34 -9.86
CA ILE A 62 10.71 -6.51 -8.97
C ILE A 62 10.78 -6.12 -7.49
N PHE A 63 10.85 -4.82 -7.19
CA PHE A 63 10.87 -4.35 -5.81
C PHE A 63 9.53 -4.60 -5.14
N LEU A 64 9.58 -5.00 -3.87
CA LEU A 64 8.38 -5.29 -3.10
C LEU A 64 7.60 -4.00 -2.82
N HIS A 65 6.40 -3.91 -3.35
CA HIS A 65 5.50 -2.81 -3.10
C HIS A 65 4.70 -3.02 -1.80
N ALA A 66 4.17 -1.93 -1.25
CA ALA A 66 3.43 -1.99 0.00
C ALA A 66 2.24 -2.95 -0.07
N GLU A 67 1.50 -2.94 -1.17
CA GLU A 67 0.31 -3.78 -1.35
C GLU A 67 0.66 -5.26 -1.35
N THR A 68 1.67 -5.67 -2.12
CA THR A 68 2.10 -7.06 -2.18
C THR A 68 2.75 -7.51 -0.87
N ASP A 69 3.46 -6.59 -0.19
CA ASP A 69 4.00 -6.88 1.15
C ASP A 69 2.89 -7.15 2.17
N ALA A 70 1.84 -6.32 2.16
CA ALA A 70 0.70 -6.51 3.06
C ALA A 70 -0.02 -7.83 2.77
N ILE A 71 -0.24 -8.19 1.50
CA ILE A 71 -0.86 -9.45 1.12
C ILE A 71 0.01 -10.64 1.56
N LYS A 72 1.31 -10.57 1.30
CA LYS A 72 2.25 -11.62 1.72
C LYS A 72 2.17 -11.85 3.23
N ASN A 73 2.16 -10.76 4.00
CA ASN A 73 2.08 -10.84 5.46
C ASN A 73 0.72 -11.37 5.94
N ALA A 74 -0.36 -11.00 5.25
CA ALA A 74 -1.70 -11.49 5.58
C ALA A 74 -1.82 -13.01 5.41
N LEU A 75 -1.18 -13.57 4.40
CA LEU A 75 -1.22 -15.00 4.10
C LEU A 75 -0.56 -15.86 5.19
N ARG A 76 0.17 -15.24 6.11
CA ARG A 76 0.69 -15.93 7.30
C ARG A 76 -0.36 -16.11 8.39
N GLN A 77 -1.47 -15.37 8.31
CA GLN A 77 -2.49 -15.33 9.34
C GLN A 77 -3.85 -15.84 8.87
N ILE A 78 -4.18 -15.65 7.59
CA ILE A 78 -5.46 -16.07 7.03
C ILE A 78 -5.23 -16.85 5.73
N SER A 79 -6.24 -17.62 5.34
CA SER A 79 -6.22 -18.39 4.09
C SER A 79 -6.50 -17.49 2.88
N GLU A 80 -6.24 -18.00 1.69
CA GLU A 80 -6.61 -17.32 0.44
C GLU A 80 -8.12 -17.09 0.33
N ASP A 81 -8.93 -18.05 0.78
CA ASP A 81 -10.40 -17.92 0.80
C ASP A 81 -10.84 -16.78 1.71
N GLU A 82 -10.20 -16.62 2.86
CA GLU A 82 -10.49 -15.53 3.77
C GLU A 82 -10.04 -14.18 3.19
N LEU A 83 -8.93 -14.18 2.48
CA LEU A 83 -8.40 -12.97 1.86
C LEU A 83 -9.36 -12.36 0.83
N GLU A 84 -10.16 -13.17 0.14
CA GLU A 84 -11.20 -12.69 -0.76
C GLU A 84 -12.24 -11.80 -0.08
N LYS A 85 -12.43 -11.99 1.23
CA LYS A 85 -13.37 -11.21 2.04
C LYS A 85 -12.74 -10.03 2.74
N ALA A 86 -11.43 -9.85 2.56
CA ALA A 86 -10.70 -8.76 3.19
C ALA A 86 -10.76 -7.49 2.34
N THR A 87 -10.39 -6.38 2.97
CA THR A 87 -10.23 -5.09 2.29
C THR A 87 -8.75 -4.70 2.34
N LEU A 88 -8.22 -4.26 1.20
CA LEU A 88 -6.87 -3.75 1.11
C LEU A 88 -6.91 -2.23 1.13
N TYR A 89 -6.11 -1.64 2.01
CA TYR A 89 -5.93 -0.19 2.09
C TYR A 89 -4.51 0.14 1.69
N VAL A 90 -4.32 1.25 0.96
CA VAL A 90 -2.99 1.76 0.65
C VAL A 90 -2.97 3.28 0.75
N CYS A 91 -1.91 3.81 1.34
CA CYS A 91 -1.72 5.24 1.49
C CYS A 91 -0.31 5.63 1.06
N ARG A 92 -0.21 6.70 0.30
CA ARG A 92 1.06 7.31 -0.10
C ARG A 92 1.21 8.65 0.59
N VAL A 93 2.42 8.91 1.08
CA VAL A 93 2.79 10.24 1.60
C VAL A 93 3.88 10.81 0.71
N LYS A 94 3.76 12.08 0.40
CA LYS A 94 4.74 12.81 -0.41
C LYS A 94 4.93 14.20 0.15
N TYR A 95 6.04 14.84 -0.23
CA TYR A 95 6.22 16.25 0.07
C TYR A 95 5.47 17.10 -0.93
N ASP A 96 4.77 18.11 -0.43
CA ASP A 96 4.22 19.15 -1.27
C ASP A 96 5.38 20.00 -1.79
N SER A 97 5.55 20.05 -3.10
CA SER A 97 6.67 20.74 -3.74
C SER A 97 6.47 22.26 -3.87
N ASN A 98 5.29 22.76 -3.49
CA ASN A 98 4.93 24.16 -3.66
C ASN A 98 5.28 24.98 -2.42
N GLY A 99 6.48 25.58 -2.41
CA GLY A 99 6.87 26.56 -1.42
C GLY A 99 8.12 26.22 -0.61
N PRO A 100 8.64 27.19 0.18
CA PRO A 100 9.85 27.01 0.97
C PRO A 100 9.66 26.06 2.16
N ASN A 101 8.44 25.85 2.61
CA ASN A 101 8.11 24.93 3.71
C ASN A 101 7.46 23.68 3.17
N LYS A 102 8.29 22.69 2.82
CA LYS A 102 7.77 21.40 2.33
C LYS A 102 7.05 20.66 3.45
N LYS A 103 5.76 20.44 3.27
CA LYS A 103 4.94 19.66 4.20
C LYS A 103 4.59 18.31 3.58
N LEU A 104 4.53 17.28 4.41
CA LEU A 104 4.05 15.98 3.97
C LEU A 104 2.54 16.04 3.77
N THR A 105 2.09 15.52 2.64
CA THR A 105 0.67 15.37 2.32
C THR A 105 0.42 13.98 1.73
N TRP A 106 -0.84 13.62 1.58
CA TRP A 106 -1.18 12.37 0.90
C TRP A 106 -1.02 12.52 -0.60
N GLY A 107 -0.56 11.46 -1.24
CA GLY A 107 -0.47 11.35 -2.68
C GLY A 107 -1.36 10.26 -3.23
N ASN A 108 -1.52 10.24 -4.54
CA ASN A 108 -2.26 9.19 -5.22
C ASN A 108 -1.50 7.86 -5.08
N SER A 109 -2.16 6.87 -4.50
CA SER A 109 -1.60 5.54 -4.25
C SER A 109 -2.30 4.45 -5.04
N LYS A 110 -2.92 4.79 -6.17
CA LYS A 110 -3.57 3.80 -7.03
C LYS A 110 -2.59 2.67 -7.35
N PRO A 111 -2.97 1.40 -7.10
CA PRO A 111 -2.06 0.28 -7.34
C PRO A 111 -1.58 0.20 -8.79
N CYS A 112 -0.30 -0.10 -8.96
CA CYS A 112 0.29 -0.33 -10.28
C CYS A 112 -0.24 -1.64 -10.88
N ILE A 113 0.11 -1.92 -12.15
CA ILE A 113 -0.36 -3.12 -12.85
C ILE A 113 0.03 -4.39 -12.11
N GLY A 114 1.27 -4.48 -11.60
CA GLY A 114 1.72 -5.66 -10.86
C GLY A 114 0.91 -5.88 -9.58
N CYS A 115 0.66 -4.82 -8.81
CA CYS A 115 -0.16 -4.91 -7.61
C CYS A 115 -1.61 -5.25 -7.94
N ARG A 116 -2.16 -4.69 -9.03
CA ARG A 116 -3.52 -5.02 -9.46
C ARG A 116 -3.66 -6.48 -9.88
N ARG A 117 -2.63 -7.05 -10.51
CA ARG A 117 -2.60 -8.48 -10.84
C ARG A 117 -2.58 -9.35 -9.58
N ALA A 118 -1.80 -8.98 -8.60
CA ALA A 118 -1.76 -9.68 -7.32
C ALA A 118 -3.12 -9.61 -6.61
N ILE A 119 -3.71 -8.43 -6.56
CA ILE A 119 -5.03 -8.22 -5.96
C ILE A 119 -6.08 -9.11 -6.64
N ALA A 120 -6.09 -9.14 -7.97
CA ALA A 120 -7.02 -9.96 -8.75
C ALA A 120 -6.75 -11.45 -8.54
N ASN A 121 -5.50 -11.87 -8.50
CA ASN A 121 -5.11 -13.26 -8.29
C ASN A 121 -5.62 -13.81 -6.95
N PHE A 122 -5.59 -12.99 -5.90
CA PHE A 122 -6.08 -13.37 -4.58
C PHE A 122 -7.57 -13.05 -4.36
N GLY A 123 -8.23 -12.50 -5.37
CA GLY A 123 -9.67 -12.26 -5.32
C GLY A 123 -10.12 -11.14 -4.38
N ILE A 124 -9.21 -10.24 -4.00
CA ILE A 124 -9.57 -9.10 -3.14
C ILE A 124 -10.45 -8.14 -3.93
N LYS A 125 -11.66 -7.92 -3.46
CA LYS A 125 -12.66 -7.11 -4.18
C LYS A 125 -12.65 -5.64 -3.79
N ASP A 126 -12.33 -5.34 -2.55
CA ASP A 126 -12.38 -3.99 -2.01
C ASP A 126 -10.97 -3.46 -1.80
N VAL A 127 -10.60 -2.44 -2.55
CA VAL A 127 -9.32 -1.76 -2.43
C VAL A 127 -9.57 -0.27 -2.29
N ILE A 128 -9.08 0.30 -1.21
CA ILE A 128 -9.22 1.73 -0.91
C ILE A 128 -7.83 2.34 -0.91
N TYR A 129 -7.64 3.37 -1.72
CA TYR A 129 -6.34 4.01 -1.86
C TYR A 129 -6.44 5.52 -1.65
N SER A 130 -5.36 6.12 -1.10
CA SER A 130 -5.29 7.56 -0.91
C SER A 130 -5.18 8.29 -2.23
N ASN A 131 -5.72 9.50 -2.27
CA ASN A 131 -5.58 10.42 -3.38
C ASN A 131 -4.86 11.69 -2.90
N ASP A 132 -4.62 12.62 -3.80
CA ASP A 132 -3.93 13.86 -3.45
C ASP A 132 -4.70 14.65 -2.41
N GLY A 133 -4.01 15.07 -1.36
CA GLY A 133 -4.57 15.83 -0.25
C GLY A 133 -4.99 14.94 0.92
N VAL A 134 -4.69 15.39 2.15
CA VAL A 134 -5.00 14.64 3.37
C VAL A 134 -6.50 14.35 3.48
N GLY A 135 -6.85 13.09 3.71
CA GLY A 135 -8.23 12.65 3.85
C GLY A 135 -8.89 12.18 2.55
N ASN A 136 -8.33 12.53 1.41
CA ASN A 136 -8.89 12.15 0.11
C ASN A 136 -8.55 10.70 -0.24
N HIS A 137 -9.55 9.95 -0.65
CA HIS A 137 -9.37 8.54 -1.01
C HIS A 137 -10.38 8.10 -2.04
N CYS A 138 -10.07 6.99 -2.71
CA CYS A 138 -10.89 6.40 -3.76
C CYS A 138 -11.03 4.89 -3.53
N LEU A 139 -12.08 4.34 -4.12
CA LEU A 139 -12.28 2.90 -4.21
C LEU A 139 -11.82 2.45 -5.61
N LEU A 140 -10.99 1.42 -5.64
CA LEU A 140 -10.51 0.86 -6.92
C LEU A 140 -11.63 0.13 -7.64
#